data_a072fad176b2fc3227014274d5314a39
#
_entry.id   a072fad176b2fc3227014274d5314a39
#
_cell.length_a   1.000
_cell.length_b   1.000
_cell.length_c   1.000
_cell.angle_alpha   90.00
_cell.angle_beta   90.00
_cell.angle_gamma   90.00
#
_symmetry.space_group_name_H-M   'P 1'
#
loop_
_entity.id
_entity.type
_entity.pdbx_description
1 polymer ?
#
loop_
_entity_poly.entity_id
_entity_poly.type
_entity_poly.pdbx_seq_one_letter_code
_entity_poly.pdbx_strand_id
1 'polypeptide(L)'
;MFNTKNAVITNTESNGNYMPAGINENVHLKEVNVNVSPTGLDFLEIVFENKDGQTVSMSEWQNKKGLYTKTDEDLQRADDRQFGRLIQIINCFYPTIEDVELNSFKEMITWVKNKLDPMIAAQKALRLKTVFDKNNYVTVSKNGIFVEPMTVDKKDSQIKKFSRDNFERTIVADKETSNDPLTSKSTPDTGKGADDLPF
;
A
#
# COMPACT_ATOMS: atom_id res chain seq x y z
N MET A 1 17.22 3.05 -35.36
CA MET A 1 17.50 1.74 -35.96
C MET A 1 17.71 0.76 -34.80
N PHE A 2 16.90 -0.30 -34.70
CA PHE A 2 17.02 -1.32 -33.67
C PHE A 2 17.97 -2.43 -34.17
N ASN A 3 18.92 -2.85 -33.32
CA ASN A 3 19.89 -3.87 -33.68
C ASN A 3 19.94 -4.94 -32.59
N THR A 4 19.69 -6.20 -32.96
CA THR A 4 19.68 -7.35 -32.05
C THR A 4 21.05 -7.61 -31.38
N LYS A 5 22.16 -7.19 -31.99
CA LYS A 5 23.51 -7.29 -31.38
C LYS A 5 23.70 -6.35 -30.19
N ASN A 6 22.90 -5.27 -30.12
CA ASN A 6 22.97 -4.29 -29.05
C ASN A 6 21.75 -4.38 -28.11
N ALA A 7 20.91 -5.41 -28.27
CA ALA A 7 19.81 -5.67 -27.38
C ALA A 7 20.39 -6.19 -26.05
N VAL A 8 20.24 -5.39 -24.99
CA VAL A 8 20.63 -5.78 -23.64
C VAL A 8 19.40 -6.41 -23.00
N ILE A 9 19.48 -7.71 -22.74
CA ILE A 9 18.48 -8.39 -21.91
C ILE A 9 18.92 -8.12 -20.46
N THR A 10 18.29 -7.16 -19.84
CA THR A 10 18.48 -6.92 -18.40
C THR A 10 17.63 -7.93 -17.62
N ASN A 11 18.27 -8.98 -17.10
CA ASN A 11 17.74 -9.75 -15.98
C ASN A 11 17.92 -8.92 -14.68
N THR A 12 17.40 -7.73 -14.67
CA THR A 12 17.20 -7.02 -13.42
C THR A 12 15.92 -7.62 -12.80
N GLU A 13 16.09 -8.61 -11.93
CA GLU A 13 15.27 -8.57 -10.74
C GLU A 13 15.42 -7.13 -10.24
N SER A 14 14.41 -6.31 -10.45
CA SER A 14 14.39 -5.00 -9.82
C SER A 14 14.27 -5.30 -8.33
N ASN A 15 15.41 -5.43 -7.66
CA ASN A 15 15.49 -5.17 -6.24
C ASN A 15 15.13 -3.69 -6.10
N GLY A 16 13.84 -3.44 -6.33
CA GLY A 16 13.29 -2.12 -6.12
C GLY A 16 13.66 -1.72 -4.71
N ASN A 17 13.97 -0.47 -4.52
CA ASN A 17 14.35 0.13 -3.24
C ASN A 17 13.18 0.10 -2.23
N TYR A 18 12.34 -0.94 -2.31
CA TYR A 18 11.12 -1.13 -1.54
C TYR A 18 11.36 -2.13 -0.42
N MET A 19 10.87 -1.76 0.76
CA MET A 19 10.87 -2.62 1.94
C MET A 19 10.02 -3.88 1.66
N PRO A 20 10.46 -5.08 2.09
CA PRO A 20 9.66 -6.30 1.89
C PRO A 20 8.36 -6.27 2.69
N ALA A 21 7.32 -6.98 2.23
CA ALA A 21 6.11 -7.21 3.01
C ALA A 21 6.41 -8.15 4.19
N GLY A 22 5.89 -7.82 5.36
CA GLY A 22 6.16 -8.57 6.59
C GLY A 22 6.29 -7.67 7.82
N ILE A 23 6.94 -8.18 8.85
CA ILE A 23 7.33 -7.40 10.03
C ILE A 23 8.80 -7.04 9.88
N ASN A 24 9.07 -5.76 9.65
CA ASN A 24 10.41 -5.21 9.45
C ASN A 24 10.92 -4.60 10.74
N GLU A 25 12.14 -4.92 11.12
CA GLU A 25 12.82 -4.42 12.32
C GLU A 25 13.88 -3.37 11.92
N ASN A 26 14.22 -2.48 12.89
CA ASN A 26 15.17 -1.39 12.68
C ASN A 26 14.78 -0.46 11.51
N VAL A 27 13.52 -0.12 11.48
CA VAL A 27 12.95 0.86 10.54
C VAL A 27 12.96 2.23 11.22
N HIS A 28 13.26 3.27 10.46
CA HIS A 28 13.30 4.65 10.95
C HIS A 28 12.27 5.50 10.20
N LEU A 29 11.78 6.54 10.87
CA LEU A 29 11.02 7.59 10.22
C LEU A 29 11.96 8.39 9.32
N LYS A 30 11.65 8.49 8.02
CA LYS A 30 12.46 9.18 7.03
C LYS A 30 11.92 10.56 6.68
N GLU A 31 10.62 10.62 6.35
CA GLU A 31 9.99 11.85 5.89
C GLU A 31 8.54 11.92 6.36
N VAL A 32 8.05 13.13 6.58
CA VAL A 32 6.63 13.42 6.86
C VAL A 32 6.21 14.63 6.02
N ASN A 33 5.40 14.39 5.01
CA ASN A 33 5.01 15.40 4.04
C ASN A 33 3.51 15.65 4.04
N VAL A 34 3.11 16.90 4.10
CA VAL A 34 1.75 17.33 3.76
C VAL A 34 1.78 17.80 2.32
N ASN A 35 1.12 17.07 1.45
CA ASN A 35 1.13 17.26 0.01
C ASN A 35 -0.28 17.60 -0.51
N VAL A 36 -0.32 18.17 -1.69
CA VAL A 36 -1.56 18.43 -2.43
C VAL A 36 -1.54 17.60 -3.71
N SER A 37 -2.60 16.83 -3.93
CA SER A 37 -2.73 16.04 -5.17
C SER A 37 -2.97 16.94 -6.39
N PRO A 38 -2.81 16.41 -7.62
CA PRO A 38 -3.16 17.15 -8.84
C PRO A 38 -4.64 17.58 -8.90
N THR A 39 -5.51 16.94 -8.12
CA THR A 39 -6.94 17.28 -7.98
C THR A 39 -7.22 18.27 -6.86
N GLY A 40 -6.18 18.84 -6.22
CA GLY A 40 -6.31 19.84 -5.16
C GLY A 40 -6.70 19.28 -3.79
N LEU A 41 -6.52 17.97 -3.55
CA LEU A 41 -6.81 17.36 -2.26
C LEU A 41 -5.55 17.26 -1.40
N ASP A 42 -5.63 17.76 -0.18
CA ASP A 42 -4.56 17.58 0.81
C ASP A 42 -4.44 16.12 1.23
N PHE A 43 -3.22 15.64 1.44
CA PHE A 43 -2.93 14.33 2.03
C PHE A 43 -1.63 14.35 2.84
N LEU A 44 -1.56 13.45 3.82
CA LEU A 44 -0.35 13.21 4.60
C LEU A 44 0.37 12.00 4.02
N GLU A 45 1.68 12.13 3.80
CA GLU A 45 2.56 11.02 3.46
C GLU A 45 3.63 10.86 4.53
N ILE A 46 3.78 9.65 5.04
CA ILE A 46 4.82 9.27 6.01
C ILE A 46 5.68 8.20 5.36
N VAL A 47 6.97 8.46 5.26
CA VAL A 47 7.94 7.56 4.65
C VAL A 47 8.81 6.95 5.75
N PHE A 48 8.95 5.65 5.70
CA PHE A 48 9.85 4.88 6.55
C PHE A 48 10.98 4.28 5.73
N GLU A 49 12.14 4.10 6.35
CA GLU A 49 13.32 3.51 5.74
C GLU A 49 13.95 2.48 6.67
N ASN A 50 14.40 1.36 6.13
CA ASN A 50 15.17 0.39 6.88
C ASN A 50 16.68 0.63 6.75
N LYS A 51 17.49 -0.13 7.48
CA LYS A 51 18.96 -0.05 7.46
C LYS A 51 19.59 -0.28 6.06
N ASP A 52 18.86 -0.93 5.15
CA ASP A 52 19.32 -1.26 3.80
C ASP A 52 18.94 -0.17 2.78
N GLY A 53 18.38 0.96 3.26
CA GLY A 53 17.93 2.08 2.43
C GLY A 53 16.62 1.81 1.69
N GLN A 54 15.94 0.69 1.99
CA GLN A 54 14.64 0.37 1.40
C GLN A 54 13.54 1.16 2.10
N THR A 55 12.61 1.67 1.31
CA THR A 55 11.55 2.54 1.81
C THR A 55 10.16 1.93 1.67
N VAL A 56 9.25 2.41 2.50
CA VAL A 56 7.80 2.21 2.37
C VAL A 56 7.09 3.48 2.77
N SER A 57 6.02 3.84 2.06
CA SER A 57 5.20 4.98 2.40
C SER A 57 3.82 4.57 2.92
N MET A 58 3.24 5.45 3.72
CA MET A 58 1.87 5.41 4.19
C MET A 58 1.22 6.74 3.82
N SER A 59 0.12 6.68 3.07
CA SER A 59 -0.64 7.88 2.71
C SER A 59 -2.00 7.87 3.42
N GLU A 60 -2.36 9.01 4.01
CA GLU A 60 -3.67 9.25 4.60
C GLU A 60 -4.37 10.40 3.89
N TRP A 61 -5.58 10.11 3.45
CA TRP A 61 -6.44 11.02 2.70
C TRP A 61 -7.68 11.36 3.52
N GLN A 62 -8.25 12.53 3.29
CA GLN A 62 -9.50 12.90 3.94
C GLN A 62 -10.60 11.86 3.65
N ASN A 63 -11.21 11.32 4.69
CA ASN A 63 -12.36 10.45 4.55
C ASN A 63 -13.55 11.22 3.96
N LYS A 64 -14.37 10.53 3.18
CA LYS A 64 -15.57 11.09 2.54
C LYS A 64 -16.72 10.10 2.68
N LYS A 65 -17.94 10.62 2.67
CA LYS A 65 -19.13 9.77 2.54
C LYS A 65 -19.07 8.98 1.24
N GLY A 66 -19.45 7.73 1.30
CA GLY A 66 -19.38 6.79 0.17
C GLY A 66 -20.15 5.51 0.46
N LEU A 67 -19.85 4.44 -0.26
CA LEU A 67 -20.56 3.16 -0.17
C LEU A 67 -20.55 2.56 1.24
N TYR A 68 -19.42 2.69 1.97
CA TYR A 68 -19.20 2.12 3.32
C TYR A 68 -19.24 3.16 4.44
N THR A 69 -19.39 4.44 4.11
CA THR A 69 -19.38 5.56 5.05
C THR A 69 -20.61 6.42 4.72
N LYS A 70 -21.78 5.92 5.10
CA LYS A 70 -23.06 6.49 4.65
C LYS A 70 -23.56 7.61 5.55
N THR A 71 -23.35 7.48 6.84
CA THR A 71 -23.83 8.44 7.86
C THR A 71 -22.68 9.31 8.38
N ASP A 72 -23.00 10.36 9.12
CA ASP A 72 -22.00 11.20 9.77
C ASP A 72 -21.28 10.42 10.89
N GLU A 73 -21.97 9.51 11.56
CA GLU A 73 -21.37 8.63 12.56
C GLU A 73 -20.40 7.62 11.92
N ASP A 74 -20.69 7.13 10.69
CA ASP A 74 -19.75 6.27 9.95
C ASP A 74 -18.50 7.05 9.56
N LEU A 75 -18.68 8.30 9.14
CA LEU A 75 -17.56 9.19 8.78
C LEU A 75 -16.71 9.48 10.01
N GLN A 76 -17.33 9.86 11.12
CA GLN A 76 -16.62 10.09 12.39
C GLN A 76 -15.82 8.86 12.83
N ARG A 77 -16.43 7.67 12.79
CA ARG A 77 -15.71 6.42 13.10
C ARG A 77 -14.53 6.13 12.15
N ALA A 78 -14.64 6.57 10.90
CA ALA A 78 -13.53 6.44 9.95
C ALA A 78 -12.40 7.41 10.28
N ASP A 79 -12.74 8.65 10.64
CA ASP A 79 -11.79 9.69 11.07
C ASP A 79 -11.11 9.30 12.38
N ASP A 80 -11.84 8.80 13.36
CA ASP A 80 -11.29 8.32 14.64
C ASP A 80 -10.28 7.18 14.42
N ARG A 81 -10.59 6.22 13.54
CA ARG A 81 -9.67 5.13 13.19
C ARG A 81 -8.45 5.64 12.44
N GLN A 82 -8.63 6.63 11.58
CA GLN A 82 -7.53 7.25 10.86
C GLN A 82 -6.58 7.97 11.82
N PHE A 83 -7.14 8.82 12.68
CA PHE A 83 -6.35 9.52 13.69
C PHE A 83 -5.68 8.55 14.66
N GLY A 84 -6.38 7.49 15.10
CA GLY A 84 -5.83 6.44 15.95
C GLY A 84 -4.61 5.75 15.33
N ARG A 85 -4.55 5.56 14.00
CA ARG A 85 -3.35 5.04 13.31
C ARG A 85 -2.18 6.01 13.39
N LEU A 86 -2.43 7.30 13.21
CA LEU A 86 -1.39 8.33 13.31
C LEU A 86 -0.86 8.47 14.73
N ILE A 87 -1.75 8.38 15.73
CA ILE A 87 -1.39 8.36 17.15
C ILE A 87 -0.49 7.15 17.48
N GLN A 88 -0.68 5.99 16.88
CA GLN A 88 0.23 4.85 17.08
C GLN A 88 1.68 5.19 16.71
N ILE A 89 1.87 5.92 15.59
CA ILE A 89 3.21 6.35 15.17
C ILE A 89 3.78 7.35 16.17
N ILE A 90 2.98 8.35 16.57
CA ILE A 90 3.41 9.41 17.50
C ILE A 90 3.78 8.78 18.86
N ASN A 91 3.01 7.80 19.35
CA ASN A 91 3.29 7.09 20.61
C ASN A 91 4.63 6.34 20.59
N CYS A 92 5.16 6.01 19.42
CA CYS A 92 6.50 5.45 19.34
C CYS A 92 7.59 6.44 19.79
N PHE A 93 7.33 7.74 19.69
CA PHE A 93 8.29 8.80 19.99
C PHE A 93 8.00 9.51 21.32
N TYR A 94 6.74 9.66 21.67
CA TYR A 94 6.28 10.40 22.85
C TYR A 94 5.60 9.46 23.85
N PRO A 95 6.03 9.43 25.12
CA PRO A 95 5.42 8.59 26.15
C PRO A 95 4.01 9.08 26.53
N THR A 96 3.75 10.37 26.36
CA THR A 96 2.45 11.02 26.60
C THR A 96 2.18 12.03 25.50
N ILE A 97 0.94 12.12 25.08
CA ILE A 97 0.46 13.09 24.10
C ILE A 97 -0.57 13.96 24.80
N GLU A 98 -0.51 15.27 24.57
CA GLU A 98 -1.51 16.22 25.03
C GLU A 98 -2.88 15.97 24.37
N ASP A 99 -3.96 16.24 25.08
CA ASP A 99 -5.30 16.24 24.51
C ASP A 99 -5.43 17.42 23.53
N VAL A 100 -5.87 17.13 22.31
CA VAL A 100 -6.08 18.14 21.26
C VAL A 100 -7.44 17.94 20.61
N GLU A 101 -8.08 19.05 20.28
CA GLU A 101 -9.25 19.09 19.40
C GLU A 101 -8.84 19.66 18.05
N LEU A 102 -9.07 18.91 16.99
CA LEU A 102 -8.71 19.27 15.62
C LEU A 102 -9.97 19.26 14.77
N ASN A 103 -10.34 20.41 14.23
CA ASN A 103 -11.66 20.62 13.62
C ASN A 103 -11.68 20.29 12.13
N SER A 104 -10.52 19.95 11.55
CA SER A 104 -10.42 19.61 10.13
C SER A 104 -9.31 18.60 9.87
N PHE A 105 -9.45 17.89 8.75
CA PHE A 105 -8.40 17.00 8.25
C PHE A 105 -7.07 17.73 8.06
N LYS A 106 -7.12 18.96 7.55
CA LYS A 106 -5.92 19.79 7.33
C LYS A 106 -5.19 20.14 8.63
N GLU A 107 -5.95 20.49 9.67
CA GLU A 107 -5.38 20.73 11.01
C GLU A 107 -4.74 19.45 11.55
N MET A 108 -5.43 18.30 11.41
CA MET A 108 -4.93 17.01 11.86
C MET A 108 -3.60 16.65 11.20
N ILE A 109 -3.51 16.68 9.87
CA ILE A 109 -2.27 16.31 9.17
C ILE A 109 -1.13 17.29 9.44
N THR A 110 -1.44 18.57 9.62
CA THR A 110 -0.45 19.60 10.00
C THR A 110 0.08 19.36 11.41
N TRP A 111 -0.81 19.07 12.35
CA TRP A 111 -0.42 18.74 13.72
C TRP A 111 0.45 17.49 13.79
N VAL A 112 0.07 16.42 13.06
CA VAL A 112 0.85 15.18 12.97
C VAL A 112 2.25 15.46 12.40
N LYS A 113 2.33 16.25 11.31
CA LYS A 113 3.62 16.65 10.74
C LYS A 113 4.49 17.37 11.76
N ASN A 114 3.93 18.36 12.45
CA ASN A 114 4.66 19.14 13.45
C ASN A 114 5.17 18.28 14.62
N LYS A 115 4.46 17.21 14.98
CA LYS A 115 4.89 16.25 16.00
C LYS A 115 5.98 15.31 15.49
N LEU A 116 5.90 14.87 14.26
CA LEU A 116 6.80 13.83 13.73
C LEU A 116 8.08 14.38 13.08
N ASP A 117 8.04 15.54 12.42
CA ASP A 117 9.21 16.15 11.75
C ASP A 117 10.44 16.25 12.68
N PRO A 118 10.33 16.75 13.93
CA PRO A 118 11.49 16.81 14.84
C PRO A 118 12.05 15.42 15.18
N MET A 119 11.25 14.36 15.05
CA MET A 119 11.61 12.99 15.41
C MET A 119 12.39 12.28 14.30
N ILE A 120 12.42 12.82 13.08
CA ILE A 120 13.23 12.29 11.98
C ILE A 120 14.71 12.25 12.38
N ALA A 121 15.22 13.33 12.95
CA ALA A 121 16.61 13.42 13.38
C ALA A 121 16.96 12.44 14.54
N ALA A 122 15.99 12.01 15.31
CA ALA A 122 16.19 11.08 16.41
C ALA A 122 16.57 9.67 15.96
N GLN A 123 16.30 9.31 14.71
CA GLN A 123 16.60 8.00 14.08
C GLN A 123 16.18 6.82 14.99
N LYS A 124 15.04 6.98 15.68
CA LYS A 124 14.54 5.94 16.59
C LYS A 124 14.17 4.68 15.82
N ALA A 125 14.73 3.55 16.25
CA ALA A 125 14.45 2.28 15.65
C ALA A 125 13.03 1.79 15.99
N LEU A 126 12.28 1.41 15.00
CA LEU A 126 10.91 0.93 15.05
C LEU A 126 10.80 -0.48 14.50
N ARG A 127 9.77 -1.19 14.92
CA ARG A 127 9.26 -2.40 14.26
C ARG A 127 8.00 -2.02 13.50
N LEU A 128 7.93 -2.33 12.21
CA LEU A 128 6.87 -1.89 11.31
C LEU A 128 6.29 -3.08 10.54
N LYS A 129 4.97 -3.18 10.50
CA LYS A 129 4.26 -4.18 9.70
C LYS A 129 3.89 -3.59 8.33
N THR A 130 4.34 -4.24 7.28
CA THR A 130 4.08 -3.90 5.88
C THR A 130 3.33 -5.04 5.19
N VAL A 131 2.51 -4.71 4.21
CA VAL A 131 1.66 -5.65 3.46
C VAL A 131 1.64 -5.25 1.98
N PHE A 132 1.23 -6.17 1.11
CA PHE A 132 0.87 -5.79 -0.25
C PHE A 132 -0.54 -5.19 -0.29
N ASP A 133 -0.69 -4.11 -1.02
CA ASP A 133 -1.99 -3.56 -1.37
C ASP A 133 -2.66 -4.36 -2.50
N LYS A 134 -3.87 -3.95 -2.91
CA LYS A 134 -4.62 -4.58 -4.01
C LYS A 134 -3.91 -4.54 -5.37
N ASN A 135 -2.92 -3.66 -5.54
CA ASN A 135 -2.14 -3.49 -6.76
C ASN A 135 -0.76 -4.15 -6.66
N ASN A 136 -0.53 -4.99 -5.63
CA ASN A 136 0.75 -5.63 -5.33
C ASN A 136 1.91 -4.65 -5.02
N TYR A 137 1.62 -3.44 -4.57
CA TYR A 137 2.61 -2.53 -4.00
C TYR A 137 2.72 -2.73 -2.49
N VAL A 138 3.94 -2.63 -1.97
CA VAL A 138 4.16 -2.71 -0.53
C VAL A 138 3.73 -1.40 0.11
N THR A 139 2.94 -1.48 1.17
CA THR A 139 2.47 -0.36 1.96
C THR A 139 2.46 -0.70 3.45
N VAL A 140 2.31 0.29 4.31
CA VAL A 140 2.16 0.07 5.75
C VAL A 140 0.79 -0.56 6.03
N SER A 141 0.76 -1.60 6.86
CA SER A 141 -0.51 -2.26 7.26
C SER A 141 -1.38 -1.29 8.05
N LYS A 142 -2.67 -1.26 7.73
CA LYS A 142 -3.68 -0.47 8.47
C LYS A 142 -4.48 -1.32 9.48
N ASN A 143 -4.04 -2.56 9.73
CA ASN A 143 -4.75 -3.52 10.58
C ASN A 143 -4.10 -3.66 11.95
N GLY A 144 -4.84 -3.34 13.01
CA GLY A 144 -4.40 -3.45 14.40
C GLY A 144 -3.18 -2.58 14.72
N ILE A 145 -2.35 -3.07 15.64
CA ILE A 145 -1.06 -2.44 15.91
C ILE A 145 -0.10 -2.81 14.78
N PHE A 146 0.45 -1.80 14.13
CA PHE A 146 1.32 -1.99 12.96
C PHE A 146 2.72 -1.39 13.14
N VAL A 147 2.90 -0.56 14.18
CA VAL A 147 4.17 0.05 14.51
C VAL A 147 4.39 0.04 16.01
N GLU A 148 5.62 -0.21 16.44
CA GLU A 148 6.06 -0.13 17.83
C GLU A 148 7.56 0.20 17.90
N PRO A 149 8.06 0.80 18.99
CA PRO A 149 9.49 1.03 19.17
C PRO A 149 10.23 -0.30 19.37
N MET A 150 11.46 -0.40 18.87
CA MET A 150 12.32 -1.59 19.05
C MET A 150 12.73 -1.84 20.50
N THR A 151 12.45 -0.89 21.42
CA THR A 151 12.62 -1.09 22.87
C THR A 151 11.64 -2.10 23.47
N VAL A 152 10.55 -2.42 22.75
CA VAL A 152 9.62 -3.47 23.13
C VAL A 152 10.21 -4.83 22.73
N ASP A 153 10.38 -5.72 23.73
CA ASP A 153 10.87 -7.07 23.45
C ASP A 153 9.96 -7.81 22.47
N LYS A 154 10.52 -8.64 21.62
CA LYS A 154 9.77 -9.38 20.58
C LYS A 154 8.65 -10.27 21.17
N LYS A 155 8.86 -10.82 22.36
CA LYS A 155 7.86 -11.65 23.10
C LYS A 155 6.65 -10.81 23.56
N ASP A 156 6.85 -9.51 23.81
CA ASP A 156 5.84 -8.58 24.30
C ASP A 156 5.23 -7.73 23.18
N SER A 157 5.65 -7.98 21.93
CA SER A 157 5.17 -7.29 20.75
C SER A 157 3.65 -7.38 20.60
N GLN A 158 3.03 -6.23 20.35
CA GLN A 158 1.61 -6.11 20.07
C GLN A 158 1.30 -6.22 18.57
N ILE A 159 2.33 -6.26 17.72
CA ILE A 159 2.16 -6.40 16.27
C ILE A 159 1.78 -7.85 15.95
N LYS A 160 0.53 -8.05 15.50
CA LYS A 160 -0.01 -9.36 15.12
C LYS A 160 -0.27 -9.41 13.61
N LYS A 161 -0.09 -10.60 13.03
CA LYS A 161 -0.53 -10.90 11.67
C LYS A 161 -2.02 -11.26 11.70
N PHE A 162 -2.79 -10.63 10.82
CA PHE A 162 -4.22 -10.92 10.64
C PHE A 162 -4.43 -11.65 9.31
N SER A 163 -5.51 -12.42 9.20
CA SER A 163 -5.86 -13.13 7.95
C SER A 163 -6.09 -12.20 6.75
N ARG A 164 -6.41 -10.93 7.00
CA ARG A 164 -6.58 -9.90 5.98
C ARG A 164 -5.29 -9.13 5.65
N ASP A 165 -4.17 -9.44 6.32
CA ASP A 165 -2.86 -8.88 5.97
C ASP A 165 -2.29 -9.69 4.81
N ASN A 166 -2.11 -9.07 3.67
CA ASN A 166 -1.58 -9.72 2.48
C ASN A 166 -0.05 -9.64 2.48
N PHE A 167 0.62 -10.73 2.85
CA PHE A 167 2.09 -10.80 2.88
C PHE A 167 2.69 -11.40 1.61
N GLU A 168 1.86 -11.92 0.71
CA GLU A 168 2.27 -12.51 -0.56
C GLU A 168 1.64 -11.71 -1.71
N ARG A 169 2.33 -11.63 -2.82
CA ARG A 169 1.77 -11.00 -4.02
C ARG A 169 0.62 -11.85 -4.55
N THR A 170 -0.49 -11.22 -4.85
CA THR A 170 -1.58 -11.88 -5.55
C THR A 170 -1.13 -12.14 -6.99
N ILE A 171 -0.94 -13.41 -7.34
CA ILE A 171 -0.70 -13.79 -8.74
C ILE A 171 -2.05 -13.61 -9.45
N VAL A 172 -2.22 -12.53 -10.17
CA VAL A 172 -3.29 -12.41 -11.15
C VAL A 172 -2.90 -13.37 -12.26
N ALA A 173 -3.50 -14.56 -12.29
CA ALA A 173 -3.42 -15.40 -13.49
C ALA A 173 -3.95 -14.55 -14.63
N ASP A 174 -3.09 -14.23 -15.59
CA ASP A 174 -3.51 -13.62 -16.83
C ASP A 174 -4.67 -14.49 -17.35
N LYS A 175 -5.87 -13.94 -17.38
CA LYS A 175 -6.93 -14.50 -18.19
C LYS A 175 -6.40 -14.37 -19.60
N GLU A 176 -5.88 -15.49 -20.11
CA GLU A 176 -5.67 -15.64 -21.54
C GLU A 176 -6.99 -15.27 -22.21
N THR A 177 -7.08 -14.04 -22.64
CA THR A 177 -8.05 -13.65 -23.66
C THR A 177 -7.55 -14.26 -24.95
N SER A 178 -7.74 -15.57 -25.09
CA SER A 178 -7.64 -16.27 -26.36
C SER A 178 -8.83 -15.84 -27.21
N ASN A 179 -8.84 -14.59 -27.61
CA ASN A 179 -9.61 -14.09 -28.75
C ASN A 179 -8.59 -13.55 -29.75
N ASP A 180 -7.74 -14.47 -30.26
CA ASP A 180 -7.03 -14.25 -31.51
C ASP A 180 -7.98 -14.65 -32.65
N PRO A 181 -8.52 -13.69 -33.44
CA PRO A 181 -9.40 -13.99 -34.51
C PRO A 181 -8.73 -14.71 -35.69
N LEU A 182 -7.43 -15.02 -35.60
CA LEU A 182 -6.63 -15.68 -36.64
C LEU A 182 -6.45 -17.20 -36.45
N THR A 183 -6.91 -17.79 -35.34
CA THR A 183 -6.91 -19.25 -35.14
C THR A 183 -8.27 -19.88 -35.41
N SER A 184 -8.91 -19.55 -36.52
CA SER A 184 -9.98 -20.39 -37.06
C SER A 184 -9.36 -21.68 -37.61
N LYS A 185 -9.40 -22.75 -36.83
CA LYS A 185 -9.12 -24.10 -37.31
C LYS A 185 -10.07 -24.43 -38.44
N SER A 186 -9.53 -24.53 -39.64
CA SER A 186 -10.21 -25.20 -40.78
C SER A 186 -10.40 -26.67 -40.39
N THR A 187 -11.59 -27.09 -40.09
CA THR A 187 -11.99 -28.49 -40.09
C THR A 187 -12.04 -28.99 -41.53
N PRO A 188 -11.44 -30.15 -41.85
CA PRO A 188 -11.58 -30.72 -43.16
C PRO A 188 -13.01 -31.28 -43.33
N ASP A 189 -13.66 -30.78 -44.36
CA ASP A 189 -14.96 -31.27 -44.85
C ASP A 189 -14.76 -32.67 -45.42
N THR A 190 -15.32 -33.70 -44.78
CA THR A 190 -15.50 -35.03 -45.36
C THR A 190 -16.88 -35.08 -45.95
N GLY A 191 -16.90 -35.04 -47.25
CA GLY A 191 -18.13 -35.09 -48.08
C GLY A 191 -18.96 -36.32 -47.88
N LYS A 192 -20.24 -36.12 -48.12
CA LYS A 192 -21.22 -37.07 -48.81
C LYS A 192 -22.47 -36.30 -49.16
N GLY A 193 -22.73 -36.29 -50.36
CA GLY A 193 -23.84 -37.01 -50.97
C GLY A 193 -24.76 -36.06 -51.64
N ALA A 194 -24.86 -36.29 -52.94
CA ALA A 194 -25.73 -35.67 -53.90
C ALA A 194 -27.25 -35.81 -53.59
N ASP A 195 -27.92 -34.97 -54.30
CA ASP A 195 -29.30 -35.06 -54.74
C ASP A 195 -30.35 -34.18 -54.09
N ASP A 196 -30.84 -33.38 -54.91
CA ASP A 196 -32.21 -32.97 -55.28
C ASP A 196 -32.40 -31.46 -55.32
N LEU A 197 -32.27 -30.94 -56.54
CA LEU A 197 -33.11 -29.84 -57.00
C LEU A 197 -34.49 -30.41 -57.42
N PRO A 198 -35.61 -29.66 -57.21
CA PRO A 198 -36.18 -28.94 -58.27
C PRO A 198 -36.90 -27.62 -57.93
N PHE A 199 -36.88 -26.78 -58.98
CA PHE A 199 -37.72 -25.61 -59.32
C PHE A 199 -37.46 -24.31 -58.54
#